data_cdd46e32d19def7cfcc6dff00493875f
#
_entry.id   cdd46e32d19def7cfcc6dff00493875f
#
_cell.length_a   1.000
_cell.length_b   1.000
_cell.length_c   1.000
_cell.angle_alpha   90.00
_cell.angle_beta   90.00
_cell.angle_gamma   90.00
#
_symmetry.space_group_name_H-M   'P 1'
#
loop_
_entity.id
_entity.type
_entity.pdbx_description
1 polymer ?
#
loop_
_entity_poly.entity_id
_entity_poly.type
_entity_poly.pdbx_seq_one_letter_code
_entity_poly.pdbx_strand_id
1 'polypeptide(L)'
;MAFDLTIDIENTPGALAQVAGAISDAGVNIAAATCVGPGDRAELHILVPHAEAARHLLAISHLAVSREREVVVVNVEDRPGVLADLTRKIARAGVNIDLVYVATRNRLVFGATDLDGLRAALGVAG
;
A
#
# COMPACT_ATOMS: atom_id res chain seq x y z
N MET A 1 11.95 -3.67 4.88
CA MET A 1 10.70 -4.26 4.36
C MET A 1 9.56 -3.26 4.47
N ALA A 2 8.73 -3.17 3.46
CA ALA A 2 7.57 -2.28 3.47
C ALA A 2 6.28 -3.09 3.53
N PHE A 3 5.26 -2.53 4.14
CA PHE A 3 3.99 -3.22 4.36
C PHE A 3 2.82 -2.33 3.93
N ASP A 4 1.81 -2.97 3.40
CA ASP A 4 0.51 -2.39 3.14
C ASP A 4 -0.42 -2.74 4.29
N LEU A 5 -1.01 -1.74 4.93
CA LEU A 5 -2.03 -1.93 5.94
C LEU A 5 -3.39 -1.59 5.33
N THR A 6 -4.33 -2.50 5.47
CA THR A 6 -5.69 -2.29 5.02
C THR A 6 -6.58 -1.94 6.22
N ILE A 7 -7.26 -0.81 6.13
CA ILE A 7 -8.18 -0.33 7.16
C ILE A 7 -9.58 -0.29 6.54
N ASP A 8 -10.51 -1.00 7.17
CA ASP A 8 -11.90 -1.04 6.74
C ASP A 8 -12.65 0.11 7.40
N ILE A 9 -13.24 0.98 6.59
CA ILE A 9 -13.97 2.16 7.07
C ILE A 9 -15.37 2.22 6.48
N GLU A 10 -16.25 2.98 7.13
CA GLU A 10 -17.55 3.27 6.56
C GLU A 10 -17.38 4.24 5.38
N ASN A 11 -18.13 4.03 4.32
CA ASN A 11 -18.11 4.92 3.16
C ASN A 11 -19.12 6.05 3.34
N THR A 12 -18.81 6.95 4.27
CA THR A 12 -19.69 8.08 4.64
C THR A 12 -18.87 9.36 4.73
N PRO A 13 -19.52 10.54 4.60
CA PRO A 13 -18.80 11.81 4.76
C PRO A 13 -18.07 11.90 6.09
N GLY A 14 -16.81 12.28 6.06
CA GLY A 14 -15.98 12.46 7.25
C GLY A 14 -15.29 11.22 7.78
N ALA A 15 -15.67 10.03 7.33
CA ALA A 15 -15.04 8.78 7.82
C ALA A 15 -13.54 8.74 7.49
N LEU A 16 -13.16 9.06 6.26
CA LEU A 16 -11.75 9.09 5.87
C LEU A 16 -10.98 10.18 6.63
N ALA A 17 -11.58 11.34 6.81
CA ALA A 17 -10.94 12.43 7.56
C ALA A 17 -10.67 12.03 9.01
N GLN A 18 -11.58 11.32 9.63
CA GLN A 18 -11.42 10.82 10.99
C GLN A 18 -10.25 9.83 11.08
N VAL A 19 -10.18 8.90 10.15
CA VAL A 19 -9.11 7.90 10.11
C VAL A 19 -7.76 8.56 9.83
N ALA A 20 -7.69 9.46 8.85
CA ALA A 20 -6.46 10.18 8.53
C ALA A 20 -5.98 11.00 9.73
N GLY A 21 -6.89 11.63 10.45
CA GLY A 21 -6.56 12.38 11.68
C GLY A 21 -6.00 11.47 12.76
N ALA A 22 -6.59 10.30 12.96
CA ALA A 22 -6.11 9.33 13.94
C ALA A 22 -4.71 8.81 13.59
N ILE A 23 -4.45 8.56 12.31
CA ILE A 23 -3.11 8.14 11.83
C ILE A 23 -2.09 9.24 12.09
N SER A 24 -2.46 10.49 11.81
CA SER A 24 -1.62 11.66 12.07
C SER A 24 -1.32 11.81 13.57
N ASP A 25 -2.33 11.67 14.42
CA ASP A 25 -2.18 11.77 15.87
C ASP A 25 -1.27 10.66 16.42
N ALA A 26 -1.25 9.50 15.78
CA ALA A 26 -0.36 8.40 16.15
C ALA A 26 1.08 8.62 15.68
N GLY A 27 1.36 9.71 14.97
CA GLY A 27 2.70 10.03 14.49
C GLY A 27 3.13 9.23 13.25
N VAL A 28 2.18 8.63 12.55
CA VAL A 28 2.46 7.82 11.35
C VAL A 28 2.36 8.71 10.12
N ASN A 29 3.43 8.76 9.32
CA ASN A 29 3.41 9.46 8.05
C ASN A 29 2.80 8.58 6.97
N ILE A 30 1.87 9.12 6.21
CA ILE A 30 1.26 8.43 5.09
C ILE A 30 2.10 8.69 3.84
N ALA A 31 2.96 7.75 3.49
CA ALA A 31 3.82 7.83 2.30
C ALA A 31 3.08 7.41 1.02
N ALA A 32 2.03 6.64 1.16
CA ALA A 32 1.15 6.27 0.07
C ALA A 32 -0.19 5.86 0.63
N ALA A 33 -1.26 6.13 -0.11
CA ALA A 33 -2.59 5.74 0.27
C ALA A 33 -3.47 5.55 -0.96
N THR A 34 -4.38 4.61 -0.88
CA THR A 34 -5.48 4.49 -1.83
C THR A 34 -6.73 4.08 -1.06
N CYS A 35 -7.86 4.64 -1.44
CA CYS A 35 -9.13 4.33 -0.79
C CYS A 35 -10.17 4.04 -1.87
N VAL A 36 -10.77 2.86 -1.78
CA VAL A 36 -11.78 2.42 -2.75
C VAL A 36 -13.03 2.05 -1.99
N GLY A 37 -14.14 2.66 -2.35
CA GLY A 37 -15.41 2.45 -1.68
C GLY A 37 -16.60 2.46 -2.62
N PRO A 38 -16.86 1.35 -3.36
CA PRO A 38 -17.98 1.32 -4.28
C PRO A 38 -19.34 1.09 -3.63
N GLY A 39 -19.40 0.79 -2.35
CA GLY A 39 -20.63 0.49 -1.62
C GLY A 39 -20.67 1.16 -0.26
N ASP A 40 -21.22 0.46 0.73
CA ASP A 40 -21.38 0.99 2.10
C ASP A 40 -20.08 1.05 2.87
N ARG A 41 -19.09 0.27 2.46
CA ARG A 41 -17.78 0.21 3.08
C ARG A 41 -16.71 0.67 2.12
N ALA A 42 -15.62 1.18 2.67
CA ALA A 42 -14.45 1.55 1.89
C ALA A 42 -13.22 0.86 2.47
N GLU A 43 -12.26 0.60 1.61
CA GLU A 43 -11.01 -0.05 1.96
C GLU A 43 -9.89 0.96 1.77
N LEU A 44 -9.26 1.35 2.86
CA LEU A 44 -8.12 2.26 2.84
C LEU A 44 -6.84 1.45 2.94
N HIS A 45 -5.96 1.63 1.97
CA HIS A 45 -4.62 1.05 1.99
C HIS A 45 -3.61 2.14 2.30
N ILE A 46 -2.70 1.88 3.24
CA ILE A 46 -1.58 2.79 3.52
C ILE A 46 -0.27 2.03 3.51
N LEU A 47 0.77 2.69 3.02
CA LEU A 47 2.12 2.15 2.98
C LEU A 47 2.88 2.59 4.23
N VAL A 48 3.46 1.63 4.95
CA VAL A 48 4.28 1.89 6.14
C VAL A 48 5.61 1.15 6.04
N PRO A 49 6.73 1.77 6.49
CA PRO A 49 8.03 1.11 6.48
C PRO A 49 8.17 0.04 7.56
N HIS A 50 7.44 0.19 8.68
CA HIS A 50 7.52 -0.69 9.84
C HIS A 50 6.11 -1.04 10.29
N ALA A 51 5.58 -2.14 9.78
CA ALA A 51 4.19 -2.53 10.03
C ALA A 51 3.86 -2.70 11.50
N GLU A 52 4.77 -3.30 12.27
CA GLU A 52 4.52 -3.58 13.68
C GLU A 52 4.28 -2.32 14.50
N ALA A 53 5.14 -1.32 14.33
CA ALA A 53 5.00 -0.05 15.03
C ALA A 53 3.75 0.70 14.60
N ALA A 54 3.48 0.75 13.30
CA ALA A 54 2.30 1.42 12.77
C ALA A 54 1.01 0.73 13.24
N ARG A 55 0.97 -0.59 13.21
CA ARG A 55 -0.18 -1.36 13.68
C ARG A 55 -0.45 -1.12 15.16
N HIS A 56 0.61 -1.07 15.99
CA HIS A 56 0.48 -0.79 17.41
C HIS A 56 -0.12 0.60 17.65
N LEU A 57 0.38 1.60 16.95
CA LEU A 57 -0.13 2.97 17.07
C LEU A 57 -1.58 3.09 16.60
N LEU A 58 -1.92 2.43 15.50
CA LEU A 58 -3.28 2.41 14.98
C LEU A 58 -4.25 1.70 15.93
N ALA A 59 -3.81 0.65 16.59
CA ALA A 59 -4.62 -0.06 17.59
C ALA A 59 -4.92 0.83 18.80
N ILE A 60 -3.95 1.60 19.27
CA ILE A 60 -4.14 2.58 20.34
C ILE A 60 -5.16 3.64 19.94
N SER A 61 -5.18 4.01 18.67
CA SER A 61 -6.12 4.99 18.10
C SER A 61 -7.51 4.39 17.79
N HIS A 62 -7.76 3.15 18.18
CA HIS A 62 -9.00 2.40 17.94
C HIS A 62 -9.31 2.15 16.46
N LEU A 63 -8.27 2.13 15.62
CA LEU A 63 -8.42 1.80 14.21
C LEU A 63 -8.14 0.31 14.01
N ALA A 64 -9.10 -0.38 13.39
CA ALA A 64 -8.96 -1.80 13.10
C ALA A 64 -8.20 -1.99 11.78
N VAL A 65 -7.04 -2.62 11.86
CA VAL A 65 -6.32 -3.05 10.68
C VAL A 65 -6.85 -4.44 10.31
N SER A 66 -7.53 -4.53 9.17
CA SER A 66 -8.14 -5.79 8.72
C SER A 66 -7.15 -6.70 8.02
N ARG A 67 -6.09 -6.14 7.45
CA ARG A 67 -5.08 -6.90 6.73
C ARG A 67 -3.73 -6.18 6.77
N GLU A 68 -2.69 -6.98 6.88
CA GLU A 68 -1.30 -6.53 6.79
C GLU A 68 -0.57 -7.45 5.82
N ARG A 69 0.13 -6.86 4.85
CA ARG A 69 0.89 -7.68 3.91
C ARG A 69 2.18 -6.97 3.50
N GLU A 70 3.21 -7.75 3.29
CA GLU A 70 4.46 -7.26 2.75
C GLU A 70 4.28 -6.91 1.27
N VAL A 71 4.86 -5.79 0.85
CA VAL A 71 4.80 -5.30 -0.52
C VAL A 71 6.20 -4.93 -1.01
N VAL A 72 6.34 -4.73 -2.31
CA VAL A 72 7.60 -4.29 -2.91
C VAL A 72 7.42 -2.86 -3.40
N VAL A 73 8.36 -2.01 -3.01
CA VAL A 73 8.37 -0.59 -3.39
C VAL A 73 9.58 -0.34 -4.27
N VAL A 74 9.36 0.28 -5.42
CA VAL A 74 10.43 0.60 -6.37
C VAL A 74 10.43 2.08 -6.69
N ASN A 75 11.63 2.66 -6.82
CA ASN A 75 11.80 4.01 -7.31
C ASN A 75 11.70 3.99 -8.83
N VAL A 76 10.97 4.95 -9.39
CA VAL A 76 10.75 5.02 -10.84
C VAL A 76 10.93 6.45 -11.32
N GLU A 77 11.12 6.61 -12.63
CA GLU A 77 11.04 7.92 -13.25
C GLU A 77 9.56 8.26 -13.47
N ASP A 78 9.18 9.50 -13.21
CA ASP A 78 7.82 9.97 -13.46
C ASP A 78 7.71 10.33 -14.96
N ARG A 79 7.40 9.31 -15.75
CA ARG A 79 7.28 9.43 -17.21
C ARG A 79 6.17 8.53 -17.76
N PRO A 80 5.61 8.86 -18.91
CA PRO A 80 4.65 7.97 -19.57
C PRO A 80 5.28 6.61 -19.84
N GLY A 81 4.51 5.55 -19.57
CA GLY A 81 4.92 4.18 -19.88
C GLY A 81 5.69 3.45 -18.79
N VAL A 82 6.10 4.10 -17.70
CA VAL A 82 6.89 3.42 -16.67
C VAL A 82 6.11 2.27 -16.04
N LEU A 83 4.85 2.47 -15.73
CA LEU A 83 4.02 1.40 -15.15
C LEU A 83 3.84 0.26 -16.15
N ALA A 84 3.61 0.58 -17.42
CA ALA A 84 3.47 -0.42 -18.46
C ALA A 84 4.73 -1.27 -18.62
N ASP A 85 5.90 -0.62 -18.59
CA ASP A 85 7.19 -1.33 -18.70
C ASP A 85 7.40 -2.31 -17.55
N LEU A 86 7.13 -1.87 -16.32
CA LEU A 86 7.31 -2.70 -15.14
C LEU A 86 6.29 -3.84 -15.07
N THR A 87 5.02 -3.57 -15.40
CA THR A 87 3.98 -4.60 -15.36
C THR A 87 4.22 -5.67 -16.43
N ARG A 88 4.72 -5.30 -17.61
CA ARG A 88 5.11 -6.29 -18.64
C ARG A 88 6.26 -7.17 -18.15
N LYS A 89 7.23 -6.58 -17.50
CA LYS A 89 8.38 -7.31 -16.95
C LYS A 89 7.93 -8.34 -15.91
N ILE A 90 7.02 -7.94 -15.04
CA ILE A 90 6.45 -8.83 -14.02
C ILE A 90 5.61 -9.93 -14.68
N ALA A 91 4.81 -9.58 -15.69
CA ALA A 91 3.99 -10.55 -16.42
C ALA A 91 4.84 -11.61 -17.13
N ARG A 92 5.97 -11.21 -17.73
CA ARG A 92 6.90 -12.15 -18.38
C ARG A 92 7.50 -13.14 -17.40
N ALA A 93 7.62 -12.76 -16.14
CA ALA A 93 8.08 -13.66 -15.08
C ALA A 93 6.97 -14.58 -14.55
N GLY A 94 5.75 -14.46 -15.06
CA GLY A 94 4.62 -15.29 -14.65
C GLY A 94 4.04 -14.91 -13.30
N VAL A 95 4.30 -13.70 -12.83
CA VAL A 95 3.81 -13.22 -11.53
C VAL A 95 2.54 -12.39 -11.71
N ASN A 96 1.52 -12.71 -10.94
CA ASN A 96 0.28 -11.95 -10.94
C ASN A 96 0.32 -10.84 -9.90
N ILE A 97 0.12 -9.60 -10.35
CA ILE A 97 0.01 -8.44 -9.48
C ILE A 97 -1.42 -8.35 -8.99
N ASP A 98 -1.62 -8.30 -7.69
CA ASP A 98 -2.96 -8.15 -7.10
C ASP A 98 -3.15 -6.83 -6.36
N LEU A 99 -2.10 -6.03 -6.24
CA LEU A 99 -2.14 -4.70 -5.63
C LEU A 99 -1.11 -3.81 -6.30
N VAL A 100 -1.51 -2.60 -6.67
CA VAL A 100 -0.58 -1.60 -7.19
C VAL A 100 -1.10 -0.21 -6.86
N TYR A 101 -0.23 0.66 -6.38
CA TYR A 101 -0.54 2.08 -6.24
C TYR A 101 0.73 2.92 -6.24
N VAL A 102 0.55 4.24 -6.39
CA VAL A 102 1.63 5.21 -6.45
C VAL A 102 1.92 5.73 -5.05
N ALA A 103 3.20 5.84 -4.72
CA ALA A 103 3.66 6.44 -3.48
C ALA A 103 4.37 7.76 -3.76
N THR A 104 4.56 8.55 -2.72
CA THR A 104 5.32 9.79 -2.80
C THR A 104 6.75 9.52 -3.30
N ARG A 105 7.42 10.54 -3.82
CA ARG A 105 8.81 10.48 -4.30
C ARG A 105 8.99 9.55 -5.50
N ASN A 106 8.02 9.56 -6.41
CA ASN A 106 8.10 8.76 -7.64
C ASN A 106 8.36 7.29 -7.39
N ARG A 107 7.56 6.69 -6.52
CA ARG A 107 7.65 5.26 -6.21
C ARG A 107 6.36 4.55 -6.60
N LEU A 108 6.50 3.27 -6.94
CA LEU A 108 5.38 2.37 -7.16
C LEU A 108 5.39 1.27 -6.12
N VAL A 109 4.21 0.91 -5.64
CA VAL A 109 4.00 -0.15 -4.66
C VAL A 109 3.33 -1.31 -5.37
N PHE A 110 3.92 -2.50 -5.28
CA PHE A 110 3.37 -3.72 -5.88
C PHE A 110 3.15 -4.79 -4.83
N GLY A 111 2.03 -5.47 -4.94
CA GLY A 111 1.73 -6.66 -4.17
C GLY A 111 1.43 -7.85 -5.07
N ALA A 112 1.84 -9.02 -4.61
CA ALA A 112 1.59 -10.29 -5.28
C ALA A 112 1.62 -11.40 -4.26
N THR A 113 0.92 -12.50 -4.53
CA THR A 113 1.00 -13.70 -3.71
C THR A 113 2.42 -14.28 -3.76
N ASP A 114 3.03 -14.30 -4.96
CA ASP A 114 4.41 -14.72 -5.15
C ASP A 114 5.34 -13.51 -4.99
N LEU A 115 5.66 -13.20 -3.76
CA LEU A 115 6.48 -12.03 -3.43
C LEU A 115 7.94 -12.20 -3.89
N ASP A 116 8.48 -13.40 -3.78
CA ASP A 116 9.84 -13.69 -4.24
C ASP A 116 9.97 -13.55 -5.76
N GLY A 117 8.98 -14.05 -6.49
CA GLY A 117 8.93 -13.88 -7.94
C GLY A 117 8.80 -12.40 -8.34
N LEU A 118 8.03 -11.64 -7.59
CA LEU A 118 7.88 -10.20 -7.79
C LEU A 118 9.21 -9.48 -7.60
N ARG A 119 9.91 -9.75 -6.52
CA ARG A 119 11.23 -9.16 -6.25
C ARG A 119 12.24 -9.51 -7.34
N ALA A 120 12.27 -10.77 -7.76
CA ALA A 120 13.18 -11.22 -8.81
C ALA A 120 12.87 -10.50 -10.13
N ALA A 121 11.60 -10.38 -10.50
CA ALA A 121 11.17 -9.69 -11.71
C ALA A 121 11.56 -8.22 -11.71
N LEU A 122 11.48 -7.56 -10.56
CA LEU A 122 11.81 -6.14 -10.41
C LEU A 122 13.30 -5.89 -10.16
N GLY A 123 14.09 -6.94 -9.93
CA GLY A 123 15.53 -6.82 -9.66
C GLY A 123 15.84 -6.19 -8.31
N VAL A 124 14.97 -6.36 -7.32
CA VAL A 124 15.17 -5.80 -5.97
C VAL A 124 15.53 -6.91 -4.98
N ALA A 125 16.45 -6.60 -4.09
CA ALA A 125 16.83 -7.51 -3.01
C ALA A 125 15.74 -7.54 -1.94
N GLY A 126 15.48 -8.69 -1.41
CA GLY A 126 14.42 -8.98 -0.46
C GLY A 126 14.45 -8.25 0.88
#